data_6cbef28f3e3f43d9c353f41602fec446
#
_entry.id   6cbef28f3e3f43d9c353f41602fec446
#
_cell.length_a   1.000
_cell.length_b   1.000
_cell.length_c   1.000
_cell.angle_alpha   90.00
_cell.angle_beta   90.00
_cell.angle_gamma   90.00
#
_symmetry.space_group_name_H-M   'P 1'
#
loop_
_entity.id
_entity.type
_entity.pdbx_description
1 polymer ?
#
loop_
_entity_poly.entity_id
_entity_poly.type
_entity_poly.pdbx_seq_one_letter_code
_entity_poly.pdbx_strand_id
1 'polypeptide(L)'
;MRMKWRSAWISTLWGRLALLIAVLVLLWVGASSLWSDVARPLLIKHTMPEAWRQLHGEVPPLIAEREIRLRKANINGVPIAIPSNYLALVGIEYKDQSIWAPRKPETPRPDERTSEDPANAFTLSVRWPDLQPRSRETERSYWSKDDPDGDVWLLIGLVADSNPEAIDRHLGLTRMLRGRIKMIEGRLHTRKLPPRNSTEMWGGTEKVRIHYEMHGTDPETGLKWAEPVGPGTERFHAWNQTLHWQGSLDGQVIDMIECYNGRMPNPESRPVCRHRFDLAEWGATIAVTYPRELLPQWQAVKSGVLGLILGFKAGPSDSMKESH
;
A
#
# COMPACT_ATOMS: atom_id res chain seq x y z
N MET A 1 35.92 -59.69 27.83
CA MET A 1 35.04 -59.79 26.64
C MET A 1 33.66 -59.17 26.84
N ARG A 2 33.57 -57.92 27.33
CA ARG A 2 32.24 -57.28 27.67
C ARG A 2 32.06 -55.86 27.13
N MET A 3 32.74 -55.46 26.08
CA MET A 3 32.70 -54.03 25.63
C MET A 3 32.20 -53.78 24.19
N LYS A 4 31.83 -54.78 23.39
CA LYS A 4 31.42 -54.61 22.00
C LYS A 4 29.92 -54.47 21.77
N TRP A 5 29.06 -54.74 22.76
CA TRP A 5 27.59 -54.71 22.56
C TRP A 5 26.91 -53.34 22.77
N ARG A 6 27.55 -52.42 23.50
CA ARG A 6 26.95 -51.09 23.76
C ARG A 6 27.02 -50.14 22.56
N SER A 7 28.04 -50.30 21.68
CA SER A 7 28.20 -49.40 20.52
C SER A 7 27.17 -49.65 19.40
N ALA A 8 26.73 -50.90 19.20
CA ALA A 8 25.76 -51.25 18.17
C ALA A 8 24.35 -50.76 18.52
N TRP A 9 23.98 -50.71 19.80
CA TRP A 9 22.66 -50.21 20.27
C TRP A 9 22.57 -48.69 20.16
N ILE A 10 23.62 -47.98 20.43
CA ILE A 10 23.69 -46.51 20.36
C ILE A 10 23.58 -46.08 18.90
N SER A 11 24.27 -46.75 17.96
CA SER A 11 24.17 -46.41 16.53
C SER A 11 22.78 -46.61 15.92
N THR A 12 22.04 -47.64 16.39
CA THR A 12 20.67 -47.90 15.95
C THR A 12 19.67 -46.88 16.55
N LEU A 13 19.91 -46.42 17.77
CA LEU A 13 19.11 -45.40 18.41
C LEU A 13 19.25 -44.02 17.73
N TRP A 14 20.50 -43.65 17.43
CA TRP A 14 20.80 -42.42 16.70
C TRP A 14 20.25 -42.44 15.25
N GLY A 15 20.33 -43.61 14.58
CA GLY A 15 19.74 -43.78 13.26
C GLY A 15 18.23 -43.63 13.26
N ARG A 16 17.54 -44.18 14.27
CA ARG A 16 16.08 -44.03 14.43
C ARG A 16 15.69 -42.59 14.76
N LEU A 17 16.46 -41.92 15.61
CA LEU A 17 16.22 -40.51 15.95
C LEU A 17 16.41 -39.60 14.72
N ALA A 18 17.46 -39.81 13.94
CA ALA A 18 17.73 -39.09 12.71
C ALA A 18 16.60 -39.27 11.66
N LEU A 19 16.13 -40.53 11.52
CA LEU A 19 14.98 -40.81 10.63
C LEU A 19 13.69 -40.10 11.09
N LEU A 20 13.43 -40.11 12.39
CA LEU A 20 12.27 -39.44 12.97
C LEU A 20 12.32 -37.92 12.75
N ILE A 21 13.47 -37.31 12.96
CA ILE A 21 13.69 -35.87 12.68
C ILE A 21 13.50 -35.57 11.19
N ALA A 22 14.05 -36.39 10.30
CA ALA A 22 13.90 -36.24 8.86
C ALA A 22 12.42 -36.31 8.41
N VAL A 23 11.66 -37.26 8.96
CA VAL A 23 10.23 -37.39 8.71
C VAL A 23 9.45 -36.18 9.24
N LEU A 24 9.77 -35.71 10.45
CA LEU A 24 9.13 -34.51 11.01
C LEU A 24 9.43 -33.24 10.18
N VAL A 25 10.66 -33.08 9.69
CA VAL A 25 11.04 -31.97 8.82
C VAL A 25 10.30 -32.05 7.48
N LEU A 26 10.19 -33.23 6.88
CA LEU A 26 9.43 -33.43 5.62
C LEU A 26 7.94 -33.17 5.82
N LEU A 27 7.37 -33.61 6.94
CA LEU A 27 5.96 -33.32 7.27
C LEU A 27 5.74 -31.81 7.49
N TRP A 28 6.67 -31.14 8.17
CA TRP A 28 6.61 -29.69 8.41
C TRP A 28 6.75 -28.89 7.12
N VAL A 29 7.69 -29.26 6.23
CA VAL A 29 7.86 -28.63 4.92
C VAL A 29 6.64 -28.90 4.03
N GLY A 30 6.13 -30.12 4.00
CA GLY A 30 4.90 -30.46 3.28
C GLY A 30 3.68 -29.72 3.80
N ALA A 31 3.51 -29.63 5.12
CA ALA A 31 2.42 -28.88 5.74
C ALA A 31 2.55 -27.37 5.49
N SER A 32 3.76 -26.81 5.51
CA SER A 32 3.98 -25.38 5.25
C SER A 32 3.72 -25.01 3.79
N SER A 33 4.09 -25.85 2.82
CA SER A 33 3.78 -25.63 1.42
C SER A 33 2.28 -25.80 1.13
N LEU A 34 1.63 -26.81 1.70
CA LEU A 34 0.17 -26.99 1.60
C LEU A 34 -0.58 -25.80 2.23
N TRP A 35 -0.05 -25.26 3.33
CA TRP A 35 -0.62 -24.08 3.97
C TRP A 35 -0.44 -22.83 3.10
N SER A 36 0.76 -22.58 2.56
CA SER A 36 1.03 -21.39 1.76
C SER A 36 0.32 -21.42 0.40
N ASP A 37 0.27 -22.58 -0.26
CA ASP A 37 -0.13 -22.66 -1.65
C ASP A 37 -1.64 -23.01 -1.83
N VAL A 38 -2.25 -23.66 -0.85
CA VAL A 38 -3.63 -24.13 -0.93
C VAL A 38 -4.50 -23.60 0.22
N ALA A 39 -4.12 -23.88 1.46
CA ALA A 39 -4.99 -23.59 2.60
C ALA A 39 -5.13 -22.09 2.86
N ARG A 40 -4.04 -21.32 2.77
CA ARG A 40 -4.06 -19.87 2.97
C ARG A 40 -4.87 -19.12 1.89
N PRO A 41 -4.70 -19.39 0.57
CA PRO A 41 -5.55 -18.77 -0.46
C PRO A 41 -7.02 -19.14 -0.31
N LEU A 42 -7.34 -20.39 0.03
CA LEU A 42 -8.72 -20.81 0.27
C LEU A 42 -9.32 -20.15 1.49
N LEU A 43 -8.56 -20.04 2.58
CA LEU A 43 -9.01 -19.36 3.79
C LEU A 43 -9.25 -17.87 3.53
N ILE A 44 -8.33 -17.19 2.83
CA ILE A 44 -8.50 -15.78 2.42
C ILE A 44 -9.74 -15.63 1.52
N LYS A 45 -9.95 -16.55 0.57
CA LYS A 45 -11.12 -16.54 -0.31
C LYS A 45 -12.44 -16.65 0.46
N HIS A 46 -12.49 -17.45 1.52
CA HIS A 46 -13.71 -17.66 2.32
C HIS A 46 -13.90 -16.61 3.41
N THR A 47 -12.82 -16.13 4.05
CA THR A 47 -12.91 -15.16 5.17
C THR A 47 -12.90 -13.70 4.71
N MET A 48 -12.32 -13.42 3.51
CA MET A 48 -12.26 -12.09 2.91
C MET A 48 -12.63 -12.13 1.43
N PRO A 49 -13.85 -12.55 1.08
CA PRO A 49 -14.21 -12.76 -0.32
C PRO A 49 -14.12 -11.48 -1.16
N GLU A 50 -14.45 -10.33 -0.62
CA GLU A 50 -14.40 -9.04 -1.31
C GLU A 50 -12.95 -8.56 -1.55
N ALA A 51 -12.11 -8.59 -0.53
CA ALA A 51 -10.71 -8.22 -0.64
C ALA A 51 -9.92 -9.18 -1.56
N TRP A 52 -10.24 -10.47 -1.52
CA TRP A 52 -9.61 -11.46 -2.39
C TRP A 52 -10.01 -11.30 -3.85
N ARG A 53 -11.29 -11.03 -4.15
CA ARG A 53 -11.78 -10.75 -5.49
C ARG A 53 -11.16 -9.51 -6.09
N GLN A 54 -11.00 -8.44 -5.29
CA GLN A 54 -10.31 -7.23 -5.70
C GLN A 54 -8.84 -7.47 -6.04
N LEU A 55 -8.14 -8.29 -5.26
CA LEU A 55 -6.73 -8.65 -5.51
C LEU A 55 -6.51 -9.54 -6.72
N HIS A 56 -7.50 -10.39 -7.06
CA HIS A 56 -7.38 -11.38 -8.13
C HIS A 56 -8.22 -11.07 -9.38
N GLY A 57 -8.82 -9.87 -9.45
CA GLY A 57 -9.54 -9.39 -10.64
C GLY A 57 -10.92 -10.04 -10.86
N GLU A 58 -11.48 -10.72 -9.86
CA GLU A 58 -12.89 -11.11 -9.89
C GLU A 58 -13.74 -9.86 -9.67
N VAL A 59 -14.57 -9.51 -10.63
CA VAL A 59 -15.45 -8.31 -10.56
C VAL A 59 -16.41 -8.45 -9.39
N PRO A 60 -16.36 -7.55 -8.38
CA PRO A 60 -17.36 -7.56 -7.32
C PRO A 60 -18.74 -7.21 -7.88
N PRO A 61 -19.83 -7.53 -7.17
CA PRO A 61 -21.16 -7.13 -7.60
C PRO A 61 -21.22 -5.63 -7.85
N LEU A 62 -21.79 -5.26 -9.00
CA LEU A 62 -21.85 -3.89 -9.50
C LEU A 62 -22.30 -2.91 -8.41
N ILE A 63 -21.60 -1.79 -8.30
CA ILE A 63 -21.95 -0.69 -7.36
C ILE A 63 -23.41 -0.22 -7.55
N ALA A 64 -23.93 -0.35 -8.78
CA ALA A 64 -25.29 0.02 -9.13
C ALA A 64 -26.40 -0.65 -8.29
N GLU A 65 -26.11 -1.81 -7.68
CA GLU A 65 -27.06 -2.52 -6.81
C GLU A 65 -26.96 -2.08 -5.34
N ARG A 66 -25.94 -1.29 -4.99
CA ARG A 66 -25.75 -0.77 -3.63
C ARG A 66 -26.23 0.68 -3.57
N GLU A 67 -27.16 0.93 -2.68
CA GLU A 67 -27.55 2.29 -2.32
C GLU A 67 -26.32 3.12 -1.92
N ILE A 68 -26.11 4.28 -2.57
CA ILE A 68 -25.03 5.19 -2.20
C ILE A 68 -25.40 5.83 -0.87
N ARG A 69 -24.65 5.51 0.17
CA ARG A 69 -24.85 6.04 1.52
C ARG A 69 -23.66 6.92 1.91
N LEU A 70 -23.95 7.94 2.70
CA LEU A 70 -22.90 8.73 3.33
C LEU A 70 -22.25 7.92 4.45
N ARG A 71 -20.93 7.83 4.44
CA ARG A 71 -20.10 7.26 5.50
C ARG A 71 -19.49 8.40 6.30
N LYS A 72 -19.84 8.47 7.57
CA LYS A 72 -19.48 9.57 8.46
C LYS A 72 -18.33 9.17 9.38
N ALA A 73 -17.49 10.13 9.72
CA ALA A 73 -16.40 9.96 10.68
C ALA A 73 -15.86 11.31 11.15
N ASN A 74 -14.93 11.26 12.10
CA ASN A 74 -14.16 12.39 12.58
C ASN A 74 -12.67 12.16 12.38
N ILE A 75 -12.00 13.03 11.64
CA ILE A 75 -10.55 13.04 11.44
C ILE A 75 -9.95 14.18 12.26
N ASN A 76 -9.36 13.89 13.41
CA ASN A 76 -8.70 14.86 14.29
C ASN A 76 -9.57 16.10 14.59
N GLY A 77 -10.86 15.89 14.92
CA GLY A 77 -11.80 16.98 15.21
C GLY A 77 -12.55 17.52 13.98
N VAL A 78 -12.20 17.09 12.78
CA VAL A 78 -12.90 17.50 11.55
C VAL A 78 -13.97 16.46 11.19
N PRO A 79 -15.26 16.81 11.26
CA PRO A 79 -16.35 15.94 10.84
C PRO A 79 -16.35 15.78 9.31
N ILE A 80 -16.48 14.53 8.85
CA ILE A 80 -16.52 14.20 7.41
C ILE A 80 -17.73 13.34 7.06
N ALA A 81 -18.19 13.48 5.82
CA ALA A 81 -19.25 12.65 5.23
C ALA A 81 -18.87 12.31 3.79
N ILE A 82 -18.54 11.04 3.53
CA ILE A 82 -18.03 10.55 2.25
C ILE A 82 -19.08 9.64 1.60
N PRO A 83 -19.52 9.90 0.36
CA PRO A 83 -20.37 8.95 -0.37
C PRO A 83 -19.66 7.62 -0.56
N SER A 84 -20.35 6.52 -0.30
CA SER A 84 -19.76 5.17 -0.25
C SER A 84 -19.13 4.71 -1.58
N ASN A 85 -19.54 5.26 -2.71
CA ASN A 85 -18.99 4.97 -4.03
C ASN A 85 -17.61 5.59 -4.27
N TYR A 86 -17.17 6.59 -3.47
CA TYR A 86 -15.81 7.11 -3.46
C TYR A 86 -14.85 6.17 -2.71
N LEU A 87 -15.35 5.43 -1.72
CA LEU A 87 -14.50 4.62 -0.85
C LEU A 87 -13.94 3.40 -1.57
N ALA A 88 -12.65 3.16 -1.38
CA ALA A 88 -11.92 2.04 -1.96
C ALA A 88 -11.31 1.16 -0.85
N LEU A 89 -11.03 -0.10 -1.18
CA LEU A 89 -10.35 -1.06 -0.31
C LEU A 89 -11.02 -1.17 1.07
N VAL A 90 -10.40 -0.56 2.06
CA VAL A 90 -10.79 -0.61 3.47
C VAL A 90 -11.93 0.36 3.79
N GLY A 91 -12.14 1.38 2.94
CA GLY A 91 -13.07 2.46 3.24
C GLY A 91 -12.53 3.40 4.32
N ILE A 92 -13.30 3.56 5.43
CA ILE A 92 -12.89 4.37 6.58
C ILE A 92 -12.37 3.43 7.68
N GLU A 93 -11.18 3.73 8.20
CA GLU A 93 -10.56 3.02 9.33
C GLU A 93 -10.87 3.75 10.64
N TYR A 94 -11.85 3.25 11.38
CA TYR A 94 -12.24 3.81 12.67
C TYR A 94 -11.27 3.39 13.79
N LYS A 95 -11.05 4.28 14.78
CA LYS A 95 -10.11 4.02 15.89
C LYS A 95 -10.47 2.83 16.76
N ASP A 96 -11.76 2.51 16.87
CA ASP A 96 -12.29 1.41 17.70
C ASP A 96 -12.32 0.06 16.98
N GLN A 97 -11.96 0.02 15.71
CA GLN A 97 -12.03 -1.20 14.90
C GLN A 97 -10.78 -1.36 14.03
N SER A 98 -10.05 -2.46 14.24
CA SER A 98 -9.02 -2.86 13.29
C SER A 98 -9.66 -3.50 12.06
N ILE A 99 -9.20 -3.12 10.88
CA ILE A 99 -9.58 -3.73 9.60
C ILE A 99 -9.13 -5.19 9.48
N TRP A 100 -8.16 -5.61 10.30
CA TRP A 100 -7.58 -6.94 10.30
C TRP A 100 -8.18 -7.87 11.35
N ALA A 101 -9.03 -7.34 12.25
CA ALA A 101 -9.68 -8.11 13.29
C ALA A 101 -11.18 -8.29 13.00
N PRO A 102 -11.79 -9.42 13.41
CA PRO A 102 -13.22 -9.56 13.37
C PRO A 102 -13.90 -8.42 14.12
N ARG A 103 -14.98 -7.89 13.54
CA ARG A 103 -15.77 -6.84 14.19
C ARG A 103 -16.40 -7.41 15.46
N LYS A 104 -16.24 -6.71 16.58
CA LYS A 104 -16.91 -7.05 17.83
C LYS A 104 -18.39 -6.72 17.74
N PRO A 105 -19.28 -7.46 18.45
CA PRO A 105 -20.72 -7.24 18.40
C PRO A 105 -21.15 -5.81 18.79
N GLU A 106 -20.43 -5.20 19.74
CA GLU A 106 -20.65 -3.85 20.24
C GLU A 106 -20.17 -2.73 19.31
N THR A 107 -19.35 -3.07 18.29
CA THR A 107 -18.82 -2.07 17.35
C THR A 107 -19.92 -1.64 16.38
N PRO A 108 -20.27 -0.34 16.26
CA PRO A 108 -21.26 0.15 15.32
C PRO A 108 -21.00 -0.27 13.88
N ARG A 109 -22.05 -0.49 13.11
CA ARG A 109 -21.91 -0.76 11.67
C ARG A 109 -21.50 0.51 10.94
N PRO A 110 -20.88 0.40 9.74
CA PRO A 110 -20.47 1.59 8.98
C PRO A 110 -21.60 2.55 8.64
N ASP A 111 -22.84 2.09 8.53
CA ASP A 111 -24.04 2.88 8.27
C ASP A 111 -24.69 3.47 9.54
N GLU A 112 -24.28 3.01 10.73
CA GLU A 112 -24.69 3.52 12.03
C GLU A 112 -23.73 4.57 12.59
N ARG A 113 -22.59 4.82 11.88
CA ARG A 113 -21.55 5.76 12.31
C ARG A 113 -21.99 7.21 12.11
N THR A 114 -21.55 8.04 13.02
CA THR A 114 -21.80 9.48 13.05
C THR A 114 -20.55 10.28 12.69
N SER A 115 -20.70 11.57 12.51
CA SER A 115 -19.55 12.49 12.32
C SER A 115 -18.73 12.75 13.59
N GLU A 116 -19.09 12.14 14.70
CA GLU A 116 -18.30 12.18 15.96
C GLU A 116 -17.39 10.94 16.12
N ASP A 117 -17.66 9.86 15.37
CA ASP A 117 -16.87 8.63 15.45
C ASP A 117 -15.44 8.84 14.96
N PRO A 118 -14.42 8.67 15.82
CA PRO A 118 -13.04 8.97 15.46
C PRO A 118 -12.48 7.95 14.49
N ALA A 119 -11.81 8.43 13.42
CA ALA A 119 -11.14 7.61 12.44
C ALA A 119 -9.66 7.96 12.31
N ASN A 120 -8.85 6.95 11.94
CA ASN A 120 -7.43 7.10 11.67
C ASN A 120 -7.14 7.40 10.21
N ALA A 121 -7.94 6.85 9.30
CA ALA A 121 -7.67 6.92 7.87
C ALA A 121 -8.91 6.67 7.04
N PHE A 122 -8.83 7.04 5.77
CA PHE A 122 -9.74 6.55 4.74
C PHE A 122 -9.01 6.39 3.41
N THR A 123 -9.60 5.59 2.52
CA THR A 123 -9.07 5.37 1.17
C THR A 123 -10.16 5.60 0.14
N LEU A 124 -9.85 6.39 -0.89
CA LEU A 124 -10.73 6.72 -2.01
C LEU A 124 -10.16 6.17 -3.32
N SER A 125 -11.05 5.92 -4.26
CA SER A 125 -10.69 5.69 -5.66
C SER A 125 -11.52 6.61 -6.55
N VAL A 126 -10.84 7.38 -7.41
CA VAL A 126 -11.47 8.35 -8.30
C VAL A 126 -10.83 8.31 -9.67
N ARG A 127 -11.61 8.67 -10.69
CA ARG A 127 -11.14 8.79 -12.06
C ARG A 127 -10.47 10.15 -12.27
N TRP A 128 -9.39 10.19 -13.01
CA TRP A 128 -8.75 11.41 -13.45
C TRP A 128 -9.17 11.74 -14.89
N PRO A 129 -9.40 13.01 -15.26
CA PRO A 129 -9.17 14.23 -14.46
C PRO A 129 -10.41 14.73 -13.68
N ASP A 130 -11.59 14.15 -13.88
CA ASP A 130 -12.85 14.65 -13.36
C ASP A 130 -13.12 14.32 -11.88
N LEU A 131 -12.27 13.51 -11.28
CA LEU A 131 -12.33 13.05 -9.88
C LEU A 131 -13.66 12.40 -9.50
N GLN A 132 -14.37 11.87 -10.49
CA GLN A 132 -15.62 11.15 -10.26
C GLN A 132 -15.36 9.79 -9.60
N PRO A 133 -16.26 9.35 -8.71
CA PRO A 133 -16.18 8.05 -8.09
C PRO A 133 -16.55 6.96 -9.08
N ARG A 134 -16.37 5.71 -8.67
CA ARG A 134 -16.87 4.57 -9.45
C ARG A 134 -18.38 4.66 -9.62
N SER A 135 -18.82 4.48 -10.85
CA SER A 135 -20.22 4.36 -11.26
C SER A 135 -20.42 3.05 -12.02
N ARG A 136 -21.67 2.76 -12.38
CA ARG A 136 -21.97 1.60 -13.22
C ARG A 136 -21.27 1.67 -14.58
N GLU A 137 -21.19 2.86 -15.16
CA GLU A 137 -20.57 3.11 -16.46
C GLU A 137 -19.06 2.94 -16.41
N THR A 138 -18.44 3.39 -15.32
CA THR A 138 -16.97 3.39 -15.16
C THR A 138 -16.43 2.16 -14.44
N GLU A 139 -17.29 1.27 -13.92
CA GLU A 139 -16.84 0.10 -13.16
C GLU A 139 -16.04 -0.88 -14.00
N ARG A 140 -16.39 -1.03 -15.29
CA ARG A 140 -15.64 -1.89 -16.21
C ARG A 140 -14.21 -1.36 -16.39
N SER A 141 -14.03 -0.06 -16.62
CA SER A 141 -12.71 0.55 -16.81
C SER A 141 -11.86 0.46 -15.53
N TYR A 142 -12.49 0.58 -14.36
CA TYR A 142 -11.79 0.44 -13.08
C TYR A 142 -11.18 -0.96 -12.87
N TRP A 143 -11.88 -2.01 -13.30
CA TRP A 143 -11.43 -3.39 -13.13
C TRP A 143 -10.66 -3.95 -14.33
N SER A 144 -10.82 -3.34 -15.50
CA SER A 144 -10.12 -3.75 -16.71
C SER A 144 -8.66 -3.30 -16.66
N LYS A 145 -7.75 -4.24 -16.89
CA LYS A 145 -6.34 -3.90 -17.09
C LYS A 145 -6.11 -3.29 -18.48
N ASP A 146 -6.94 -3.67 -19.43
CA ASP A 146 -6.96 -3.19 -20.80
C ASP A 146 -8.11 -2.20 -20.94
N ASP A 147 -7.95 -1.02 -20.39
CA ASP A 147 -8.97 0.00 -20.50
C ASP A 147 -8.97 0.61 -21.92
N PRO A 148 -9.99 0.32 -22.74
CA PRO A 148 -10.07 0.84 -24.11
C PRO A 148 -10.27 2.36 -24.14
N ASP A 149 -10.78 2.95 -23.06
CA ASP A 149 -11.11 4.39 -22.99
C ASP A 149 -9.97 5.20 -22.37
N GLY A 150 -8.90 4.54 -21.90
CA GLY A 150 -7.74 5.19 -21.32
C GLY A 150 -7.99 5.84 -19.96
N ASP A 151 -9.05 5.45 -19.25
CA ASP A 151 -9.39 5.98 -17.92
C ASP A 151 -8.24 5.75 -16.94
N VAL A 152 -7.84 6.82 -16.29
CA VAL A 152 -6.80 6.78 -15.26
C VAL A 152 -7.45 6.88 -13.89
N TRP A 153 -7.15 5.90 -13.03
CA TRP A 153 -7.68 5.87 -11.68
C TRP A 153 -6.63 6.26 -10.65
N LEU A 154 -6.98 7.18 -9.77
CA LEU A 154 -6.18 7.59 -8.63
C LEU A 154 -6.63 6.81 -7.40
N LEU A 155 -5.65 6.30 -6.63
CA LEU A 155 -5.89 5.77 -5.30
C LEU A 155 -5.39 6.80 -4.28
N ILE A 156 -6.29 7.31 -3.46
CA ILE A 156 -6.04 8.37 -2.49
C ILE A 156 -6.21 7.82 -1.10
N GLY A 157 -5.15 7.87 -0.28
CA GLY A 157 -5.21 7.57 1.14
C GLY A 157 -5.01 8.84 1.95
N LEU A 158 -5.84 9.05 2.98
CA LEU A 158 -5.62 10.05 4.00
C LEU A 158 -5.37 9.32 5.32
N VAL A 159 -4.31 9.70 6.02
CA VAL A 159 -3.96 9.16 7.34
C VAL A 159 -3.85 10.32 8.32
N ALA A 160 -4.64 10.24 9.40
CA ALA A 160 -4.58 11.20 10.49
C ALA A 160 -3.25 11.08 11.25
N ASP A 161 -2.65 12.19 11.59
CA ASP A 161 -1.45 12.19 12.43
C ASP A 161 -1.81 11.72 13.83
N SER A 162 -1.00 10.84 14.40
CA SER A 162 -1.19 10.35 15.76
C SER A 162 -0.99 11.45 16.82
N ASN A 163 -0.23 12.48 16.49
CA ASN A 163 -0.01 13.66 17.31
C ASN A 163 -0.05 14.92 16.42
N PRO A 164 -1.24 15.46 16.10
CA PRO A 164 -1.39 16.60 15.22
C PRO A 164 -0.82 17.90 15.81
N GLU A 165 -0.59 17.96 17.12
CA GLU A 165 -0.05 19.13 17.83
C GLU A 165 1.47 19.09 17.97
N ALA A 166 2.14 18.05 17.48
CA ALA A 166 3.60 17.94 17.57
C ALA A 166 4.29 19.12 16.86
N ILE A 167 5.20 19.79 17.59
CA ILE A 167 5.94 21.00 17.14
C ILE A 167 6.64 20.77 15.80
N ASP A 168 7.14 19.57 15.57
CA ASP A 168 7.93 19.21 14.40
C ASP A 168 7.16 18.39 13.35
N ARG A 169 5.81 18.42 13.41
CA ARG A 169 4.92 17.76 12.45
C ARG A 169 5.25 18.16 11.00
N HIS A 170 5.50 19.46 10.76
CA HIS A 170 5.88 19.99 9.46
C HIS A 170 7.17 19.38 8.87
N LEU A 171 7.94 18.66 9.67
CA LEU A 171 9.13 17.92 9.23
C LEU A 171 8.84 16.43 8.91
N GLY A 172 7.58 16.00 8.98
CA GLY A 172 7.20 14.59 8.76
C GLY A 172 7.67 14.06 7.42
N LEU A 173 7.39 14.78 6.33
CA LEU A 173 7.83 14.42 4.97
C LEU A 173 9.35 14.51 4.82
N THR A 174 10.00 15.48 5.43
CA THR A 174 11.47 15.60 5.42
C THR A 174 12.13 14.39 6.08
N ARG A 175 11.62 13.95 7.25
CA ARG A 175 12.11 12.74 7.92
C ARG A 175 11.85 11.49 7.09
N MET A 176 10.69 11.40 6.45
CA MET A 176 10.33 10.29 5.59
C MET A 176 11.28 10.20 4.40
N LEU A 177 11.52 11.29 3.70
CA LEU A 177 12.43 11.34 2.55
C LEU A 177 13.88 11.01 2.93
N ARG A 178 14.41 11.65 3.99
CA ARG A 178 15.75 11.32 4.51
C ARG A 178 15.85 9.87 4.96
N GLY A 179 14.82 9.38 5.64
CA GLY A 179 14.73 7.98 6.10
C GLY A 179 14.71 7.01 4.92
N ARG A 180 14.04 7.36 3.82
CA ARG A 180 14.02 6.57 2.59
C ARG A 180 15.41 6.45 1.97
N ILE A 181 16.09 7.58 1.77
CA ILE A 181 17.45 7.62 1.26
C ILE A 181 18.39 6.79 2.15
N LYS A 182 18.41 7.08 3.45
CA LYS A 182 19.26 6.34 4.42
C LYS A 182 18.97 4.83 4.44
N MET A 183 17.70 4.44 4.32
CA MET A 183 17.32 3.03 4.30
C MET A 183 17.89 2.30 3.09
N ILE A 184 17.93 2.95 1.94
CA ILE A 184 18.45 2.36 0.70
C ILE A 184 19.99 2.33 0.73
N GLU A 185 20.63 3.46 1.04
CA GLU A 185 22.09 3.58 1.03
C GLU A 185 22.77 2.80 2.16
N GLY A 186 22.10 2.71 3.31
CA GLY A 186 22.64 2.05 4.51
C GLY A 186 22.63 0.52 4.47
N ARG A 187 22.12 -0.11 3.40
CA ARG A 187 21.94 -1.57 3.33
C ARG A 187 22.66 -2.18 2.14
N LEU A 188 22.98 -3.47 2.30
CA LEU A 188 23.34 -4.35 1.19
C LEU A 188 22.05 -4.97 0.64
N HIS A 189 21.76 -4.68 -0.62
CA HIS A 189 20.60 -5.24 -1.31
C HIS A 189 20.94 -6.58 -1.93
N THR A 190 19.98 -7.49 -2.00
CA THR A 190 20.16 -8.80 -2.64
C THR A 190 19.63 -8.72 -4.06
N ARG A 191 20.53 -8.87 -5.03
CA ARG A 191 20.23 -8.97 -6.46
C ARG A 191 20.19 -10.44 -6.86
N LYS A 192 19.17 -10.85 -7.59
CA LYS A 192 19.12 -12.16 -8.26
C LYS A 192 19.87 -12.06 -9.57
N LEU A 193 20.81 -12.97 -9.77
CA LEU A 193 21.55 -13.09 -11.03
C LEU A 193 20.71 -13.82 -12.09
N PRO A 194 20.91 -13.57 -13.38
CA PRO A 194 20.28 -14.37 -14.42
C PRO A 194 20.75 -15.84 -14.32
N PRO A 195 19.91 -16.79 -14.70
CA PRO A 195 20.30 -18.20 -14.73
C PRO A 195 21.48 -18.41 -15.70
N ARG A 196 22.40 -19.28 -15.31
CA ARG A 196 23.58 -19.60 -16.11
C ARG A 196 23.26 -20.56 -17.28
N ASN A 197 22.17 -21.32 -17.12
CA ASN A 197 21.68 -22.25 -18.12
C ASN A 197 20.16 -22.40 -18.05
N SER A 198 19.55 -23.10 -18.98
CA SER A 198 18.10 -23.27 -19.11
C SER A 198 17.44 -24.13 -18.02
N THR A 199 18.25 -24.83 -17.22
CA THR A 199 17.76 -25.71 -16.13
C THR A 199 17.77 -25.04 -14.77
N GLU A 200 18.46 -23.91 -14.62
CA GLU A 200 18.49 -23.13 -13.39
C GLU A 200 17.37 -22.09 -13.38
N MET A 201 16.56 -22.07 -12.34
CA MET A 201 15.55 -21.02 -12.16
C MET A 201 16.21 -19.66 -11.83
N TRP A 202 17.38 -19.67 -11.16
CA TRP A 202 18.15 -18.48 -10.76
C TRP A 202 19.64 -18.77 -10.80
N GLY A 203 20.45 -17.85 -11.32
CA GLY A 203 21.93 -17.95 -11.35
C GLY A 203 22.63 -17.65 -10.02
N GLY A 204 21.89 -17.62 -8.90
CA GLY A 204 22.40 -17.26 -7.60
C GLY A 204 21.97 -15.85 -7.15
N THR A 205 22.60 -15.38 -6.07
CA THR A 205 22.35 -14.03 -5.54
C THR A 205 23.66 -13.30 -5.30
N GLU A 206 23.63 -12.00 -5.47
CA GLU A 206 24.74 -11.09 -5.23
C GLU A 206 24.31 -10.00 -4.23
N LYS A 207 25.25 -9.55 -3.40
CA LYS A 207 25.05 -8.39 -2.51
C LYS A 207 25.57 -7.14 -3.19
N VAL A 208 24.70 -6.16 -3.40
CA VAL A 208 25.01 -4.91 -4.09
C VAL A 208 24.73 -3.69 -3.21
N ARG A 209 25.49 -2.64 -3.39
CA ARG A 209 25.21 -1.33 -2.80
C ARG A 209 24.50 -0.45 -3.83
N ILE A 210 23.54 0.33 -3.33
CA ILE A 210 22.80 1.32 -4.10
C ILE A 210 22.91 2.62 -3.34
N HIS A 211 23.11 3.70 -4.06
CA HIS A 211 23.09 5.06 -3.53
C HIS A 211 22.17 5.93 -4.37
N TYR A 212 21.74 7.05 -3.83
CA TYR A 212 20.99 8.04 -4.58
C TYR A 212 21.91 9.10 -5.18
N GLU A 213 21.84 9.28 -6.48
CA GLU A 213 22.43 10.41 -7.16
C GLU A 213 21.44 11.57 -7.13
N MET A 214 21.89 12.69 -6.52
CA MET A 214 21.08 13.89 -6.36
C MET A 214 21.19 14.76 -7.60
N HIS A 215 20.07 15.15 -8.14
CA HIS A 215 20.00 16.05 -9.30
C HIS A 215 19.40 17.40 -8.89
N GLY A 216 19.53 18.39 -9.75
CA GLY A 216 18.93 19.69 -9.58
C GLY A 216 17.42 19.66 -9.74
N THR A 217 16.87 20.79 -10.17
CA THR A 217 15.44 20.88 -10.47
C THR A 217 15.17 20.32 -11.85
N ASP A 218 14.26 19.37 -11.93
CA ASP A 218 13.75 18.83 -13.19
C ASP A 218 12.93 19.90 -13.92
N PRO A 219 13.28 20.27 -15.16
CA PRO A 219 12.61 21.34 -15.90
C PRO A 219 11.15 21.04 -16.23
N GLU A 220 10.75 19.77 -16.34
CA GLU A 220 9.39 19.36 -16.67
C GLU A 220 8.45 19.45 -15.47
N THR A 221 8.92 19.01 -14.30
CA THR A 221 8.10 18.93 -13.09
C THR A 221 8.31 20.10 -12.13
N GLY A 222 9.44 20.81 -12.23
CA GLY A 222 9.85 21.85 -11.28
C GLY A 222 10.29 21.28 -9.91
N LEU A 223 10.44 19.96 -9.78
CA LEU A 223 10.82 19.29 -8.55
C LEU A 223 12.34 19.02 -8.52
N LYS A 224 12.92 19.04 -7.34
CA LYS A 224 14.23 18.41 -7.10
C LYS A 224 14.04 16.89 -7.17
N TRP A 225 15.07 16.20 -7.63
CA TRP A 225 14.94 14.76 -7.76
C TRP A 225 16.24 14.01 -7.50
N ALA A 226 16.12 12.73 -7.22
CA ALA A 226 17.22 11.79 -7.06
C ALA A 226 16.85 10.43 -7.62
N GLU A 227 17.82 9.75 -8.23
CA GLU A 227 17.62 8.41 -8.74
C GLU A 227 18.55 7.40 -8.06
N PRO A 228 18.10 6.13 -7.89
CA PRO A 228 18.94 5.09 -7.36
C PRO A 228 19.94 4.63 -8.41
N VAL A 229 21.23 4.64 -8.05
CA VAL A 229 22.35 4.21 -8.90
C VAL A 229 23.02 2.99 -8.27
N GLY A 230 23.25 1.97 -9.09
CA GLY A 230 23.92 0.75 -8.68
C GLY A 230 23.45 -0.49 -9.45
N PRO A 231 24.11 -1.63 -9.28
CA PRO A 231 23.77 -2.86 -10.01
C PRO A 231 22.33 -3.33 -9.70
N GLY A 232 21.54 -3.56 -10.75
CA GLY A 232 20.17 -4.08 -10.64
C GLY A 232 19.08 -3.02 -10.48
N THR A 233 19.43 -1.73 -10.58
CA THR A 233 18.46 -0.62 -10.59
C THR A 233 17.58 -0.62 -11.85
N GLU A 234 17.96 -1.37 -12.88
CA GLU A 234 17.17 -1.56 -14.10
C GLU A 234 15.94 -2.45 -13.92
N ARG A 235 15.84 -3.17 -12.77
CA ARG A 235 14.76 -4.11 -12.48
C ARG A 235 13.77 -3.52 -11.50
N PHE A 236 12.52 -4.01 -11.54
CA PHE A 236 11.54 -3.68 -10.52
C PHE A 236 11.94 -4.26 -9.17
N HIS A 237 12.22 -3.36 -8.23
CA HIS A 237 12.42 -3.67 -6.81
C HIS A 237 11.85 -2.54 -5.96
N ALA A 238 11.49 -2.84 -4.71
CA ALA A 238 10.97 -1.84 -3.78
C ALA A 238 11.94 -0.67 -3.52
N TRP A 239 13.23 -0.83 -3.82
CA TRP A 239 14.27 0.17 -3.71
C TRP A 239 14.62 0.88 -5.05
N ASN A 240 14.02 0.46 -6.16
CA ASN A 240 14.22 1.12 -7.46
C ASN A 240 13.13 2.18 -7.68
N GLN A 241 13.26 3.27 -6.96
CA GLN A 241 12.33 4.38 -7.01
C GLN A 241 13.08 5.69 -7.19
N THR A 242 12.70 6.46 -8.19
CA THR A 242 13.11 7.88 -8.29
C THR A 242 12.35 8.66 -7.24
N LEU A 243 13.05 9.52 -6.54
CA LEU A 243 12.50 10.42 -5.53
C LEU A 243 12.41 11.82 -6.09
N HIS A 244 11.25 12.44 -5.99
CA HIS A 244 11.03 13.84 -6.38
C HIS A 244 10.49 14.59 -5.17
N TRP A 245 10.87 15.86 -5.00
CA TRP A 245 10.35 16.64 -3.88
C TRP A 245 10.35 18.14 -4.14
N GLN A 246 9.43 18.83 -3.49
CA GLN A 246 9.42 20.28 -3.37
C GLN A 246 9.92 20.68 -1.98
N GLY A 247 10.71 21.75 -1.91
CA GLY A 247 11.28 22.25 -0.66
C GLY A 247 12.76 21.89 -0.49
N SER A 248 13.19 21.68 0.76
CA SER A 248 14.60 21.44 1.10
C SER A 248 14.77 20.23 2.00
N LEU A 249 15.78 19.41 1.72
CA LEU A 249 16.18 18.30 2.61
C LEU A 249 16.74 18.82 3.94
N ASP A 250 17.39 19.99 3.95
CA ASP A 250 17.95 20.61 5.17
C ASP A 250 16.91 21.46 5.93
N GLY A 251 15.75 21.67 5.33
CA GLY A 251 14.63 22.39 5.91
C GLY A 251 13.35 21.58 5.87
N GLN A 252 12.34 22.14 5.19
CA GLN A 252 11.03 21.49 5.04
C GLN A 252 10.82 20.95 3.63
N VAL A 253 10.43 19.70 3.52
CA VAL A 253 9.86 19.08 2.32
C VAL A 253 8.35 19.25 2.39
N ILE A 254 7.77 19.83 1.34
CA ILE A 254 6.34 20.14 1.24
C ILE A 254 5.60 19.04 0.47
N ASP A 255 6.24 18.53 -0.59
CA ASP A 255 5.75 17.43 -1.41
C ASP A 255 6.85 16.38 -1.58
N MET A 256 6.47 15.12 -1.51
CA MET A 256 7.36 13.98 -1.74
C MET A 256 6.68 13.00 -2.70
N ILE A 257 7.35 12.71 -3.81
CA ILE A 257 6.85 11.77 -4.82
C ILE A 257 7.87 10.67 -5.03
N GLU A 258 7.45 9.42 -4.87
CA GLU A 258 8.23 8.21 -5.12
C GLU A 258 7.69 7.54 -6.38
N CYS A 259 8.48 7.45 -7.44
CA CYS A 259 8.09 6.81 -8.70
C CYS A 259 8.89 5.53 -8.94
N TYR A 260 8.22 4.42 -9.23
CA TYR A 260 8.88 3.19 -9.63
C TYR A 260 9.51 3.32 -11.03
N ASN A 261 10.77 2.91 -11.16
CA ASN A 261 11.54 3.00 -12.40
C ASN A 261 11.69 1.69 -13.14
N GLY A 262 11.69 0.56 -12.41
CA GLY A 262 11.93 -0.74 -12.98
C GLY A 262 10.74 -1.26 -13.80
N ARG A 263 11.03 -2.21 -14.69
CA ARG A 263 9.96 -2.97 -15.35
C ARG A 263 9.11 -3.68 -14.30
N MET A 264 7.81 -3.43 -14.32
CA MET A 264 6.87 -4.11 -13.45
C MET A 264 6.95 -5.63 -13.69
N PRO A 265 6.77 -6.46 -12.63
CA PRO A 265 6.77 -7.91 -12.77
C PRO A 265 5.73 -8.42 -13.79
N ASN A 266 4.59 -7.76 -13.84
CA ASN A 266 3.59 -7.95 -14.89
C ASN A 266 3.81 -6.87 -15.97
N PRO A 267 4.09 -7.24 -17.25
CA PRO A 267 4.31 -6.29 -18.33
C PRO A 267 3.09 -5.39 -18.62
N GLU A 268 1.89 -5.82 -18.22
CA GLU A 268 0.66 -5.04 -18.33
C GLU A 268 0.52 -3.97 -17.22
N SER A 269 1.34 -4.05 -16.17
CA SER A 269 1.27 -3.09 -15.07
C SER A 269 2.04 -1.82 -15.43
N ARG A 270 1.38 -0.68 -15.34
CA ARG A 270 2.00 0.64 -15.54
C ARG A 270 2.85 1.03 -14.33
N PRO A 271 4.03 1.64 -14.52
CA PRO A 271 4.77 2.25 -13.42
C PRO A 271 3.92 3.31 -12.72
N VAL A 272 3.98 3.32 -11.39
CA VAL A 272 3.19 4.25 -10.57
C VAL A 272 4.08 5.17 -9.76
N CYS A 273 3.56 6.36 -9.48
CA CYS A 273 4.09 7.29 -8.50
C CYS A 273 3.21 7.33 -7.27
N ARG A 274 3.81 7.53 -6.11
CA ARG A 274 3.13 7.81 -4.85
C ARG A 274 3.53 9.20 -4.37
N HIS A 275 2.61 10.13 -4.45
CA HIS A 275 2.76 11.51 -4.04
C HIS A 275 2.21 11.71 -2.63
N ARG A 276 3.01 12.26 -1.71
CA ARG A 276 2.62 12.57 -0.34
C ARG A 276 2.76 14.05 -0.07
N PHE A 277 1.75 14.61 0.61
CA PHE A 277 1.72 15.99 1.08
C PHE A 277 0.82 16.10 2.30
N ASP A 278 1.02 17.15 3.10
CA ASP A 278 0.29 17.34 4.34
C ASP A 278 -0.97 18.18 4.11
N LEU A 279 -2.07 17.77 4.76
CA LEU A 279 -3.29 18.54 4.95
C LEU A 279 -3.27 19.10 6.38
N ALA A 280 -2.65 20.27 6.53
CA ALA A 280 -2.38 20.88 7.84
C ALA A 280 -3.65 21.13 8.65
N GLU A 281 -4.72 21.58 7.98
CA GLU A 281 -6.00 21.90 8.63
C GLU A 281 -6.67 20.70 9.32
N TRP A 282 -6.40 19.48 8.81
CA TRP A 282 -6.97 18.24 9.35
C TRP A 282 -5.99 17.46 10.22
N GLY A 283 -4.75 17.95 10.36
CA GLY A 283 -3.72 17.17 11.03
C GLY A 283 -3.49 15.81 10.34
N ALA A 284 -3.37 15.79 9.03
CA ALA A 284 -3.31 14.55 8.27
C ALA A 284 -2.31 14.63 7.12
N THR A 285 -1.82 13.47 6.70
CA THR A 285 -1.00 13.31 5.48
C THR A 285 -1.84 12.61 4.41
N ILE A 286 -1.80 13.14 3.20
CA ILE A 286 -2.43 12.55 2.02
C ILE A 286 -1.37 11.82 1.20
N ALA A 287 -1.71 10.65 0.69
CA ALA A 287 -0.92 9.87 -0.25
C ALA A 287 -1.76 9.56 -1.49
N VAL A 288 -1.33 10.04 -2.65
CA VAL A 288 -2.00 9.78 -3.93
C VAL A 288 -1.13 8.85 -4.76
N THR A 289 -1.69 7.73 -5.21
CA THR A 289 -1.03 6.83 -6.15
C THR A 289 -1.64 7.00 -7.53
N TYR A 290 -0.80 7.23 -8.53
CA TYR A 290 -1.20 7.46 -9.91
C TYR A 290 -0.15 6.92 -10.90
N PRO A 291 -0.51 6.67 -12.18
CA PRO A 291 0.45 6.29 -13.21
C PRO A 291 1.54 7.36 -13.39
N ARG A 292 2.76 6.91 -13.68
CA ARG A 292 3.94 7.79 -13.79
C ARG A 292 3.78 8.87 -14.87
N GLU A 293 3.00 8.61 -15.89
CA GLU A 293 2.69 9.55 -16.98
C GLU A 293 2.02 10.85 -16.49
N LEU A 294 1.40 10.81 -15.30
CA LEU A 294 0.83 12.00 -14.67
C LEU A 294 1.84 12.80 -13.84
N LEU A 295 3.08 12.36 -13.72
CA LEU A 295 4.09 13.09 -12.93
C LEU A 295 4.25 14.57 -13.37
N PRO A 296 4.26 14.93 -14.66
CA PRO A 296 4.29 16.34 -15.07
C PRO A 296 3.08 17.16 -14.60
N GLN A 297 1.95 16.49 -14.33
CA GLN A 297 0.72 17.13 -13.88
C GLN A 297 0.51 17.07 -12.35
N TRP A 298 1.58 16.78 -11.59
CA TRP A 298 1.47 16.53 -10.15
C TRP A 298 0.78 17.63 -9.35
N GLN A 299 0.96 18.91 -9.76
CA GLN A 299 0.30 20.06 -9.11
C GLN A 299 -1.21 20.07 -9.34
N ALA A 300 -1.66 19.75 -10.56
CA ALA A 300 -3.07 19.64 -10.89
C ALA A 300 -3.70 18.46 -10.11
N VAL A 301 -3.02 17.31 -10.06
CA VAL A 301 -3.44 16.15 -9.26
C VAL A 301 -3.58 16.55 -7.78
N LYS A 302 -2.57 17.20 -7.20
CA LYS A 302 -2.61 17.68 -5.81
C LYS A 302 -3.79 18.62 -5.56
N SER A 303 -3.94 19.63 -6.39
CA SER A 303 -4.99 20.64 -6.23
C SER A 303 -6.40 20.03 -6.35
N GLY A 304 -6.61 19.16 -7.33
CA GLY A 304 -7.88 18.46 -7.50
C GLY A 304 -8.21 17.57 -6.30
N VAL A 305 -7.23 16.77 -5.84
CA VAL A 305 -7.40 15.88 -4.68
C VAL A 305 -7.68 16.68 -3.41
N LEU A 306 -6.99 17.79 -3.17
CA LEU A 306 -7.26 18.67 -2.04
C LEU A 306 -8.69 19.22 -2.10
N GLY A 307 -9.13 19.73 -3.25
CA GLY A 307 -10.49 20.22 -3.43
C GLY A 307 -11.55 19.15 -3.15
N LEU A 308 -11.34 17.93 -3.64
CA LEU A 308 -12.22 16.80 -3.38
C LEU A 308 -12.31 16.47 -1.89
N ILE A 309 -11.16 16.32 -1.20
CA ILE A 309 -11.13 15.94 0.22
C ILE A 309 -11.78 17.03 1.08
N LEU A 310 -11.48 18.29 0.82
CA LEU A 310 -12.09 19.40 1.54
C LEU A 310 -13.61 19.46 1.33
N GLY A 311 -14.10 19.02 0.17
CA GLY A 311 -15.53 18.91 -0.15
C GLY A 311 -16.27 17.86 0.70
N PHE A 312 -15.58 16.93 1.34
CA PHE A 312 -16.18 15.95 2.26
C PHE A 312 -16.36 16.46 3.68
N LYS A 313 -15.90 17.67 4.00
CA LYS A 313 -16.14 18.27 5.32
C LYS A 313 -17.65 18.42 5.54
N ALA A 314 -18.17 17.76 6.58
CA ALA A 314 -19.58 17.87 6.94
C ALA A 314 -19.88 19.27 7.44
N GLY A 315 -20.97 19.85 6.94
CA GLY A 315 -21.44 21.17 7.39
C GLY A 315 -22.09 21.09 8.78
N PRO A 316 -22.19 22.20 9.51
CA PRO A 316 -22.84 22.25 10.83
C PRO A 316 -24.34 21.85 10.79
N SER A 317 -24.97 21.87 9.63
CA SER A 317 -26.40 21.50 9.45
C SER A 317 -26.66 19.98 9.47
N ASP A 318 -25.66 19.14 9.26
CA ASP A 318 -25.83 17.68 9.26
C ASP A 318 -25.84 17.08 10.67
N SER A 319 -25.31 17.82 11.66
CA SER A 319 -25.33 17.43 13.06
C SER A 319 -26.68 17.69 13.77
N MET A 320 -27.49 18.64 13.25
CA MET A 320 -28.77 18.98 13.87
C MET A 320 -29.98 18.11 13.44
N LYS A 321 -29.84 17.31 12.39
CA LYS A 321 -30.94 16.45 11.93
C LYS A 321 -31.00 15.07 12.62
N GLU A 322 -30.01 14.75 13.43
CA GLU A 322 -29.92 13.44 14.13
C GLU A 322 -30.46 13.47 15.57
N SER A 323 -30.95 14.62 16.07
CA SER A 323 -31.46 14.76 17.46
C SER A 323 -32.99 14.68 17.58
N HIS A 324 -33.68 13.98 16.68
CA HIS A 324 -35.13 13.76 16.79
C HIS A 324 -35.52 12.30 16.64
#